data_224fecc3cc2760212a9d83fa1441c014
#
_entry.id   224fecc3cc2760212a9d83fa1441c014
#
_cell.length_a   1.000
_cell.length_b   1.000
_cell.length_c   1.000
_cell.angle_alpha   90.00
_cell.angle_beta   90.00
_cell.angle_gamma   90.00
#
_symmetry.space_group_name_H-M   'P 1'
#
loop_
_entity.id
_entity.type
_entity.pdbx_description
1 polymer ?
#
loop_
_entity_poly.entity_id
_entity_poly.type
_entity_poly.pdbx_seq_one_letter_code
_entity_poly.pdbx_strand_id
1 'polypeptide(L)'
;MPKNFNGSVPDTVTVVSYNVENLFDMVDNGNEYEEYKPGQDNWNENTYQIKLNNIASVLSAINADIAVLIEVENENAVQALCGVLKEKKCVYPYYALGGQANKGSVMPVVLSKFPVLSEKSFGVTGSASIHDRNMLRADIFLGRDTLAVFACHWPSKLHKESARLDNAKLLEEQLAGVPAKKDYLVAGDFNEDYDECETFHTMGMDDTKGTTGINHVLGTVTSRPLGFVAYAQKKGLMAGKPAALFDAWLELPEAKRLSTMFKGRPQTPDHILLPASLFDGTGISYVNNSFYAFTWNGRLLKDGAPFRWQMRYVKNARFHAGEGYSDHLPLVAKLCRCPYRADSVETGEGTMAAAGGGSGAGSGFEDGADGWVSCVKQVKVVRDTLNPYAGRYSLMLAGKAKDNASAARSRIAVPAGCRDKMLAMAVRGSGSLCLRVKGTEEKKWTYFKGEDFSSAKAGKYTDYVFKKWTNISLPLEIVPGSEKEIDVEIRTKKDKEIRLFLDDVKVVCNK
;
A
#
# COMPACT_ATOMS: atom_id res chain seq x y z
N MET A 1 31.75 -6.66 16.99
CA MET A 1 30.67 -7.69 17.06
C MET A 1 30.07 -7.65 18.45
N PRO A 2 28.76 -7.72 18.60
CA PRO A 2 28.14 -7.88 19.92
C PRO A 2 28.72 -9.13 20.60
N LYS A 3 29.16 -9.02 21.85
CA LYS A 3 29.95 -10.07 22.57
C LYS A 3 29.23 -11.42 22.72
N ASN A 4 27.91 -11.49 22.41
CA ASN A 4 27.07 -12.68 22.68
C ASN A 4 26.29 -13.19 21.45
N PHE A 5 26.60 -12.73 20.22
CA PHE A 5 25.93 -13.24 19.03
C PHE A 5 26.80 -14.24 18.29
N ASN A 6 26.44 -15.53 18.44
CA ASN A 6 27.12 -16.64 17.76
C ASN A 6 26.35 -17.16 16.52
N GLY A 7 25.24 -16.47 16.16
CA GLY A 7 24.41 -16.82 15.01
C GLY A 7 24.94 -16.28 13.68
N SER A 8 24.49 -16.89 12.59
CA SER A 8 24.64 -16.33 11.24
C SER A 8 23.43 -15.46 10.90
N VAL A 9 23.67 -14.33 10.23
CA VAL A 9 22.59 -13.55 9.63
C VAL A 9 22.31 -14.13 8.25
N PRO A 10 21.04 -14.48 7.94
CA PRO A 10 20.67 -15.02 6.62
C PRO A 10 20.86 -13.95 5.54
N ASP A 11 20.96 -14.37 4.28
CA ASP A 11 21.06 -13.43 3.16
C ASP A 11 19.78 -12.63 2.98
N THR A 12 18.64 -13.20 3.31
CA THR A 12 17.33 -12.53 3.29
C THR A 12 16.77 -12.39 4.71
N VAL A 13 16.37 -11.18 5.07
CA VAL A 13 15.77 -10.81 6.36
C VAL A 13 14.30 -10.42 6.12
N THR A 14 13.39 -11.07 6.80
CA THR A 14 11.96 -10.76 6.73
C THR A 14 11.59 -9.79 7.84
N VAL A 15 10.91 -8.69 7.47
CA VAL A 15 10.38 -7.69 8.40
C VAL A 15 8.87 -7.75 8.39
N VAL A 16 8.24 -7.64 9.55
CA VAL A 16 6.79 -7.47 9.71
C VAL A 16 6.49 -6.21 10.50
N SER A 17 5.47 -5.45 10.09
CA SER A 17 4.84 -4.38 10.87
C SER A 17 3.43 -4.81 11.23
N TYR A 18 3.06 -4.74 12.51
CA TYR A 18 1.76 -5.20 12.98
C TYR A 18 1.25 -4.38 14.16
N ASN A 19 0.16 -3.64 13.95
CA ASN A 19 -0.63 -3.11 15.05
C ASN A 19 -1.43 -4.27 15.65
N VAL A 20 -1.21 -4.55 16.94
CA VAL A 20 -1.76 -5.73 17.63
C VAL A 20 -3.11 -5.46 18.30
N GLU A 21 -3.71 -4.28 18.10
CA GLU A 21 -4.98 -3.84 18.72
C GLU A 21 -4.94 -3.98 20.25
N ASN A 22 -4.08 -3.17 20.90
CA ASN A 22 -4.00 -3.03 22.36
C ASN A 22 -3.60 -4.33 23.12
N LEU A 23 -2.32 -4.55 23.26
CA LEU A 23 -1.78 -5.60 24.12
C LEU A 23 -1.44 -5.02 25.50
N PHE A 24 -2.36 -5.16 26.45
CA PHE A 24 -2.19 -4.78 27.85
C PHE A 24 -1.88 -6.00 28.70
N ASP A 25 -1.08 -5.83 29.75
CA ASP A 25 -0.81 -6.89 30.73
C ASP A 25 -1.88 -6.96 31.82
N MET A 26 -1.63 -7.72 32.89
CA MET A 26 -2.56 -7.90 34.02
C MET A 26 -2.17 -7.09 35.26
N VAL A 27 -1.35 -6.03 35.07
CA VAL A 27 -0.94 -5.12 36.14
C VAL A 27 -1.57 -3.76 35.88
N ASP A 28 -2.31 -3.22 36.84
CA ASP A 28 -2.89 -1.88 36.75
C ASP A 28 -1.79 -0.85 37.06
N ASN A 29 -1.31 -0.14 36.03
CA ASN A 29 -0.31 0.92 36.12
C ASN A 29 -0.96 2.31 36.21
N GLY A 30 -2.30 2.40 36.07
CA GLY A 30 -3.09 3.62 36.16
C GLY A 30 -3.17 4.44 34.88
N ASN A 31 -2.71 3.91 33.74
CA ASN A 31 -2.78 4.53 32.43
C ASN A 31 -3.41 3.61 31.35
N GLU A 32 -3.99 2.49 31.76
CA GLU A 32 -4.71 1.57 30.89
C GLU A 32 -5.99 2.22 30.35
N TYR A 33 -6.40 1.76 29.16
CA TYR A 33 -7.77 2.04 28.71
C TYR A 33 -8.76 1.32 29.60
N GLU A 34 -9.91 1.92 29.85
CA GLU A 34 -10.88 1.44 30.84
C GLU A 34 -11.26 -0.03 30.63
N GLU A 35 -11.40 -0.46 29.37
CA GLU A 35 -11.72 -1.84 29.02
C GLU A 35 -10.59 -2.84 29.25
N TYR A 36 -9.35 -2.37 29.38
CA TYR A 36 -8.17 -3.22 29.59
C TYR A 36 -7.66 -3.22 31.04
N LYS A 37 -8.38 -2.53 31.94
CA LYS A 37 -8.06 -2.63 33.37
C LYS A 37 -8.30 -4.05 33.88
N PRO A 38 -7.37 -4.65 34.63
CA PRO A 38 -7.52 -5.98 35.17
C PRO A 38 -8.83 -6.17 35.95
N GLY A 39 -9.63 -7.17 35.55
CA GLY A 39 -10.95 -7.46 36.12
C GLY A 39 -12.11 -6.67 35.51
N GLN A 40 -11.87 -5.66 34.69
CA GLN A 40 -12.92 -4.92 33.97
C GLN A 40 -13.29 -5.64 32.64
N ASP A 41 -14.53 -5.52 32.21
CA ASP A 41 -15.02 -5.98 30.91
C ASP A 41 -14.54 -7.40 30.51
N ASN A 42 -14.34 -8.29 31.47
CA ASN A 42 -13.75 -9.64 31.30
C ASN A 42 -12.27 -9.62 30.85
N TRP A 43 -11.55 -8.51 31.04
CA TRP A 43 -10.10 -8.50 30.90
C TRP A 43 -9.48 -9.17 32.13
N ASN A 44 -9.10 -10.42 31.97
CA ASN A 44 -8.57 -11.27 33.03
C ASN A 44 -7.47 -12.18 32.46
N GLU A 45 -6.81 -12.95 33.33
CA GLU A 45 -5.70 -13.81 32.94
C GLU A 45 -6.04 -14.71 31.73
N ASN A 46 -7.24 -15.28 31.70
CA ASN A 46 -7.64 -16.16 30.59
C ASN A 46 -7.77 -15.41 29.26
N THR A 47 -8.43 -14.26 29.24
CA THR A 47 -8.57 -13.43 28.03
C THR A 47 -7.24 -12.84 27.58
N TYR A 48 -6.39 -12.44 28.53
CA TYR A 48 -5.02 -12.02 28.24
C TYR A 48 -4.19 -13.13 27.60
N GLN A 49 -4.21 -14.35 28.14
CA GLN A 49 -3.51 -15.50 27.55
C GLN A 49 -4.04 -15.86 26.15
N ILE A 50 -5.34 -15.73 25.90
CA ILE A 50 -5.90 -15.91 24.56
C ILE A 50 -5.35 -14.82 23.60
N LYS A 51 -5.33 -13.57 24.02
CA LYS A 51 -4.79 -12.45 23.21
C LYS A 51 -3.32 -12.68 22.85
N LEU A 52 -2.49 -13.01 23.85
CA LEU A 52 -1.07 -13.36 23.65
C LEU A 52 -0.91 -14.50 22.65
N ASN A 53 -1.67 -15.60 22.83
CA ASN A 53 -1.61 -16.75 21.93
C ASN A 53 -2.03 -16.43 20.49
N ASN A 54 -3.03 -15.56 20.32
CA ASN A 54 -3.49 -15.14 19.01
C ASN A 54 -2.42 -14.31 18.29
N ILE A 55 -1.85 -13.30 18.95
CA ILE A 55 -0.75 -12.47 18.39
C ILE A 55 0.47 -13.38 18.10
N ALA A 56 0.88 -14.22 19.06
CA ALA A 56 2.02 -15.11 18.88
C ALA A 56 1.80 -16.11 17.73
N SER A 57 0.56 -16.56 17.50
CA SER A 57 0.24 -17.45 16.38
C SER A 57 0.41 -16.76 15.02
N VAL A 58 0.00 -15.48 14.92
CA VAL A 58 0.20 -14.67 13.72
C VAL A 58 1.69 -14.46 13.46
N LEU A 59 2.44 -14.02 14.47
CA LEU A 59 3.88 -13.78 14.34
C LEU A 59 4.66 -15.06 14.00
N SER A 60 4.28 -16.19 14.62
CA SER A 60 4.90 -17.49 14.33
C SER A 60 4.58 -18.00 12.92
N ALA A 61 3.38 -17.73 12.39
CA ALA A 61 3.02 -18.09 11.03
C ALA A 61 3.79 -17.27 9.98
N ILE A 62 4.11 -16.02 10.27
CA ILE A 62 4.97 -15.17 9.43
C ILE A 62 6.44 -15.55 9.61
N ASN A 63 6.86 -15.84 10.87
CA ASN A 63 8.21 -16.14 11.28
C ASN A 63 9.23 -15.08 10.84
N ALA A 64 8.84 -13.82 10.92
CA ALA A 64 9.71 -12.70 10.55
C ALA A 64 10.99 -12.68 11.41
N ASP A 65 12.04 -12.04 10.89
CA ASP A 65 13.32 -11.88 11.61
C ASP A 65 13.33 -10.63 12.48
N ILE A 66 12.56 -9.62 12.05
CA ILE A 66 12.34 -8.36 12.74
C ILE A 66 10.82 -8.11 12.75
N ALA A 67 10.25 -7.83 13.92
CA ALA A 67 8.84 -7.48 14.05
C ALA A 67 8.68 -6.11 14.72
N VAL A 68 8.06 -5.18 14.01
CA VAL A 68 7.60 -3.89 14.52
C VAL A 68 6.18 -4.10 15.03
N LEU A 69 5.97 -3.93 16.32
CA LEU A 69 4.67 -4.08 16.96
C LEU A 69 4.20 -2.72 17.46
N ILE A 70 2.93 -2.45 17.22
CA ILE A 70 2.27 -1.20 17.62
C ILE A 70 1.14 -1.54 18.58
N GLU A 71 0.90 -0.66 19.55
CA GLU A 71 -0.11 -0.80 20.60
C GLU A 71 0.24 -1.88 21.64
N VAL A 72 1.48 -1.91 22.06
CA VAL A 72 1.93 -2.71 23.21
C VAL A 72 2.06 -1.79 24.43
N GLU A 73 1.53 -2.21 25.57
CA GLU A 73 1.50 -1.39 26.76
C GLU A 73 2.89 -1.13 27.34
N ASN A 74 3.62 -2.20 27.68
CA ASN A 74 4.84 -2.11 28.45
C ASN A 74 5.78 -3.31 28.23
N GLU A 75 6.89 -3.34 28.94
CA GLU A 75 7.89 -4.42 28.85
C GLU A 75 7.36 -5.76 29.36
N ASN A 76 6.48 -5.78 30.37
CA ASN A 76 5.90 -7.04 30.88
C ASN A 76 5.07 -7.73 29.80
N ALA A 77 4.26 -6.97 29.05
CA ALA A 77 3.48 -7.47 27.92
C ALA A 77 4.40 -8.03 26.82
N VAL A 78 5.53 -7.36 26.53
CA VAL A 78 6.56 -7.85 25.58
C VAL A 78 7.16 -9.15 26.04
N GLN A 79 7.57 -9.25 27.31
CA GLN A 79 8.19 -10.46 27.88
C GLN A 79 7.21 -11.64 27.89
N ALA A 80 5.94 -11.39 28.25
CA ALA A 80 4.89 -12.41 28.19
C ALA A 80 4.69 -12.92 26.75
N LEU A 81 4.60 -12.00 25.76
CA LEU A 81 4.49 -12.37 24.34
C LEU A 81 5.70 -13.18 23.86
N CYS A 82 6.91 -12.77 24.22
CA CYS A 82 8.14 -13.49 23.89
C CYS A 82 8.18 -14.88 24.53
N GLY A 83 7.61 -15.05 25.73
CA GLY A 83 7.42 -16.35 26.38
C GLY A 83 6.56 -17.29 25.53
N VAL A 84 5.38 -16.83 25.11
CA VAL A 84 4.47 -17.62 24.25
C VAL A 84 5.06 -17.89 22.87
N LEU A 85 5.77 -16.93 22.29
CA LEU A 85 6.49 -17.10 21.01
C LEU A 85 7.57 -18.18 21.11
N LYS A 86 8.31 -18.23 22.22
CA LYS A 86 9.33 -19.25 22.48
C LYS A 86 8.72 -20.67 22.53
N GLU A 87 7.56 -20.83 23.15
CA GLU A 87 6.82 -22.10 23.15
C GLU A 87 6.43 -22.54 21.73
N LYS A 88 6.11 -21.58 20.86
CA LYS A 88 5.81 -21.81 19.45
C LYS A 88 7.06 -21.93 18.56
N LYS A 89 8.26 -22.00 19.16
CA LYS A 89 9.56 -22.08 18.46
C LYS A 89 9.86 -20.86 17.56
N CYS A 90 9.22 -19.73 17.80
CA CYS A 90 9.49 -18.44 17.18
C CYS A 90 10.16 -17.53 18.21
N VAL A 91 11.50 -17.51 18.23
CA VAL A 91 12.25 -16.89 19.31
C VAL A 91 12.80 -15.54 18.88
N TYR A 92 12.51 -14.49 19.66
CA TYR A 92 13.11 -13.17 19.55
C TYR A 92 13.97 -12.91 20.80
N PRO A 93 15.30 -13.12 20.74
CA PRO A 93 16.19 -12.92 21.88
C PRO A 93 16.41 -11.44 22.24
N TYR A 94 16.08 -10.52 21.33
CA TYR A 94 16.33 -9.12 21.47
C TYR A 94 15.07 -8.31 21.19
N TYR A 95 14.89 -7.22 21.91
CA TYR A 95 13.83 -6.26 21.66
C TYR A 95 14.30 -4.83 22.01
N ALA A 96 13.60 -3.85 21.44
CA ALA A 96 13.73 -2.44 21.76
C ALA A 96 12.34 -1.87 22.07
N LEU A 97 12.30 -0.92 23.02
CA LEU A 97 11.07 -0.35 23.54
C LEU A 97 10.98 1.15 23.23
N GLY A 98 9.87 1.59 22.66
CA GLY A 98 9.62 3.01 22.36
C GLY A 98 9.38 3.86 23.60
N GLY A 99 9.14 3.22 24.75
CA GLY A 99 8.72 3.90 25.97
C GLY A 99 7.36 4.57 25.81
N GLN A 100 6.65 4.71 26.90
CA GLN A 100 5.40 5.44 26.91
C GLN A 100 5.66 6.95 26.85
N ALA A 101 4.88 7.68 26.05
CA ALA A 101 4.91 9.13 26.03
C ALA A 101 4.15 9.67 27.25
N ASN A 102 4.78 10.41 28.14
CA ASN A 102 4.17 11.04 29.31
C ASN A 102 3.08 10.18 30.00
N LYS A 103 1.81 10.34 29.58
CA LYS A 103 0.64 9.59 30.03
C LYS A 103 0.13 8.58 28.99
N GLY A 104 0.92 8.32 27.93
CA GLY A 104 0.52 7.39 26.89
C GLY A 104 0.37 5.98 27.43
N SER A 105 -0.66 5.27 26.97
CA SER A 105 -1.01 3.92 27.43
C SER A 105 -0.26 2.82 26.68
N VAL A 106 0.21 3.10 25.49
CA VAL A 106 0.86 2.10 24.61
C VAL A 106 2.08 2.69 23.91
N MET A 107 2.98 1.82 23.45
CA MET A 107 4.23 2.19 22.79
C MET A 107 4.50 1.30 21.56
N PRO A 108 5.35 1.73 20.62
CA PRO A 108 5.92 0.89 19.60
C PRO A 108 7.04 0.00 20.19
N VAL A 109 7.17 -1.19 19.64
CA VAL A 109 8.16 -2.19 20.04
C VAL A 109 8.81 -2.79 18.80
N VAL A 110 10.10 -3.09 18.87
CA VAL A 110 10.80 -3.86 17.84
C VAL A 110 11.32 -5.14 18.46
N LEU A 111 10.81 -6.30 18.02
CA LEU A 111 11.37 -7.60 18.34
C LEU A 111 12.37 -8.00 17.26
N SER A 112 13.50 -8.61 17.64
CA SER A 112 14.53 -9.00 16.70
C SER A 112 15.16 -10.36 17.03
N LYS A 113 15.42 -11.16 15.99
CA LYS A 113 16.29 -12.35 16.09
C LYS A 113 17.77 -11.98 16.16
N PHE A 114 18.11 -10.72 15.85
CA PHE A 114 19.46 -10.19 15.80
C PHE A 114 19.69 -9.14 16.87
N PRO A 115 20.94 -8.94 17.32
CA PRO A 115 21.23 -7.98 18.37
C PRO A 115 20.77 -6.56 18.07
N VAL A 116 20.10 -5.94 19.01
CA VAL A 116 19.85 -4.50 19.03
C VAL A 116 21.10 -3.81 19.58
N LEU A 117 21.70 -2.93 18.79
CA LEU A 117 22.93 -2.22 19.15
C LEU A 117 22.67 -0.94 19.93
N SER A 118 21.57 -0.28 19.59
CA SER A 118 21.12 0.94 20.26
C SER A 118 19.62 1.13 20.02
N GLU A 119 18.99 1.82 20.93
CA GLU A 119 17.61 2.26 20.80
C GLU A 119 17.47 3.72 21.21
N LYS A 120 16.53 4.42 20.61
CA LYS A 120 16.21 5.80 20.94
C LYS A 120 14.71 6.03 20.78
N SER A 121 14.07 6.41 21.88
CA SER A 121 12.69 6.88 21.87
C SER A 121 12.63 8.39 21.64
N PHE A 122 11.63 8.86 20.89
CA PHE A 122 11.40 10.28 20.65
C PHE A 122 9.91 10.51 20.36
N GLY A 123 9.39 11.69 20.73
CA GLY A 123 8.00 12.04 20.56
C GLY A 123 7.80 13.55 20.50
N VAL A 124 6.63 13.98 20.08
CA VAL A 124 6.25 15.39 20.05
C VAL A 124 6.12 15.88 21.49
N THR A 125 6.83 16.96 21.82
CA THR A 125 6.80 17.55 23.16
C THR A 125 5.66 18.53 23.29
N GLY A 126 5.13 18.66 24.52
CA GLY A 126 4.10 19.67 24.86
C GLY A 126 2.67 19.16 24.88
N SER A 127 2.39 17.97 24.43
CA SER A 127 1.14 17.27 24.67
C SER A 127 1.22 16.46 25.96
N ALA A 128 0.09 16.23 26.64
CA ALA A 128 -0.02 15.41 27.84
C ALA A 128 -1.33 14.63 27.82
N SER A 129 -1.47 13.74 26.83
CA SER A 129 -2.65 12.92 26.58
C SER A 129 -2.32 11.44 26.73
N ILE A 130 -3.29 10.63 27.16
CA ILE A 130 -3.18 9.16 27.12
C ILE A 130 -3.05 8.63 25.68
N HIS A 131 -3.33 9.47 24.68
CA HIS A 131 -3.19 9.17 23.27
C HIS A 131 -1.84 9.64 22.67
N ASP A 132 -0.95 10.23 23.49
CA ASP A 132 0.38 10.58 23.05
C ASP A 132 1.19 9.32 22.76
N ARG A 133 1.97 9.36 21.70
CA ARG A 133 2.76 8.22 21.20
C ARG A 133 4.20 8.66 20.99
N ASN A 134 5.12 7.87 21.50
CA ASN A 134 6.51 7.97 21.09
C ASN A 134 6.74 7.16 19.81
N MET A 135 7.74 7.57 19.06
CA MET A 135 8.35 6.78 18.00
C MET A 135 9.64 6.15 18.53
N LEU A 136 10.04 5.04 17.94
CA LEU A 136 11.24 4.30 18.33
C LEU A 136 12.18 4.17 17.14
N ARG A 137 13.46 4.41 17.34
CA ARG A 137 14.53 3.95 16.48
C ARG A 137 15.27 2.82 17.16
N ALA A 138 15.40 1.68 16.48
CA ALA A 138 16.24 0.55 16.91
C ALA A 138 17.30 0.27 15.83
N ASP A 139 18.56 0.28 16.21
CA ASP A 139 19.68 -0.07 15.32
C ASP A 139 19.99 -1.56 15.47
N ILE A 140 19.73 -2.35 14.42
CA ILE A 140 19.82 -3.81 14.44
C ILE A 140 21.07 -4.27 13.70
N PHE A 141 21.86 -5.12 14.36
CA PHE A 141 23.05 -5.72 13.77
C PHE A 141 22.70 -6.82 12.77
N LEU A 142 23.09 -6.66 11.52
CA LEU A 142 22.90 -7.64 10.46
C LEU A 142 24.26 -8.12 9.89
N GLY A 143 25.10 -8.64 10.77
CA GLY A 143 26.43 -9.13 10.41
C GLY A 143 27.45 -8.00 10.32
N ARG A 144 27.89 -7.63 9.13
CA ARG A 144 28.75 -6.47 8.90
C ARG A 144 27.99 -5.15 8.75
N ASP A 145 26.68 -5.24 8.53
CA ASP A 145 25.81 -4.12 8.26
C ASP A 145 24.94 -3.81 9.50
N THR A 146 24.36 -2.65 9.56
CA THR A 146 23.39 -2.23 10.59
C THR A 146 22.19 -1.62 9.91
N LEU A 147 20.99 -2.13 10.23
CA LEU A 147 19.73 -1.59 9.80
C LEU A 147 19.13 -0.71 10.92
N ALA A 148 18.82 0.55 10.63
CA ALA A 148 18.00 1.35 11.53
C ALA A 148 16.52 1.11 11.23
N VAL A 149 15.77 0.65 12.22
CA VAL A 149 14.29 0.45 12.13
C VAL A 149 13.63 1.55 12.92
N PHE A 150 12.79 2.33 12.23
CA PHE A 150 11.94 3.34 12.85
C PHE A 150 10.52 2.77 12.99
N ALA A 151 10.05 2.64 14.23
CA ALA A 151 8.71 2.18 14.54
C ALA A 151 7.84 3.37 14.94
N CYS A 152 6.73 3.58 14.23
CA CYS A 152 5.88 4.76 14.35
C CYS A 152 4.45 4.37 14.71
N HIS A 153 3.84 5.16 15.62
CA HIS A 153 2.41 5.14 15.86
C HIS A 153 1.94 6.58 16.01
N TRP A 154 1.27 7.10 14.98
CA TRP A 154 0.81 8.49 14.98
C TRP A 154 -0.61 8.64 15.54
N PRO A 155 -1.03 9.86 15.90
CA PRO A 155 -2.39 10.12 16.37
C PRO A 155 -3.46 9.70 15.37
N SER A 156 -4.53 9.08 15.86
CA SER A 156 -5.64 8.59 15.03
C SER A 156 -6.36 9.73 14.28
N LYS A 157 -7.14 9.38 13.24
CA LYS A 157 -7.98 10.32 12.48
C LYS A 157 -9.13 10.95 13.30
N LEU A 158 -9.25 10.64 14.58
CA LEU A 158 -10.10 11.39 15.54
C LEU A 158 -9.46 12.72 15.95
N HIS A 159 -8.15 12.88 15.73
CA HIS A 159 -7.40 14.11 15.92
C HIS A 159 -7.26 14.86 14.60
N LYS A 160 -6.95 16.17 14.72
CA LYS A 160 -6.67 17.01 13.56
C LYS A 160 -5.41 16.56 12.82
N GLU A 161 -5.35 16.86 11.52
CA GLU A 161 -4.23 16.53 10.65
C GLU A 161 -2.91 17.15 11.12
N SER A 162 -2.96 18.36 11.69
CA SER A 162 -1.78 19.03 12.27
C SER A 162 -1.03 18.16 13.29
N ALA A 163 -1.73 17.34 14.06
CA ALA A 163 -1.08 16.46 15.05
C ALA A 163 -0.22 15.36 14.36
N ARG A 164 -0.70 14.79 13.24
CA ARG A 164 0.09 13.84 12.43
C ARG A 164 1.23 14.54 11.70
N LEU A 165 0.97 15.74 11.20
CA LEU A 165 1.97 16.57 10.53
C LEU A 165 3.16 16.90 11.45
N ASP A 166 2.91 17.16 12.73
CA ASP A 166 3.99 17.42 13.72
C ASP A 166 4.81 16.15 13.99
N ASN A 167 4.18 14.98 14.05
CA ASN A 167 4.89 13.69 14.13
C ASN A 167 5.72 13.43 12.87
N ALA A 168 5.18 13.74 11.69
CA ALA A 168 5.89 13.59 10.42
C ALA A 168 7.15 14.45 10.35
N LYS A 169 7.07 15.73 10.75
CA LYS A 169 8.22 16.65 10.81
C LYS A 169 9.29 16.17 11.78
N LEU A 170 8.88 15.73 12.97
CA LEU A 170 9.80 15.16 13.94
C LEU A 170 10.50 13.91 13.40
N LEU A 171 9.76 13.03 12.71
CA LEU A 171 10.35 11.86 12.05
C LEU A 171 11.33 12.30 10.95
N GLU A 172 10.96 13.25 10.10
CA GLU A 172 11.84 13.80 9.03
C GLU A 172 13.16 14.31 9.63
N GLU A 173 13.13 15.06 10.75
CA GLU A 173 14.32 15.51 11.45
C GLU A 173 15.19 14.33 11.91
N GLN A 174 14.59 13.26 12.46
CA GLN A 174 15.34 12.08 12.89
C GLN A 174 15.93 11.32 11.68
N LEU A 175 15.21 11.24 10.57
CA LEU A 175 15.69 10.61 9.33
C LEU A 175 16.85 11.42 8.71
N ALA A 176 16.77 12.74 8.73
CA ALA A 176 17.86 13.62 8.27
C ALA A 176 19.16 13.42 9.09
N GLY A 177 19.04 12.99 10.34
CA GLY A 177 20.17 12.64 11.19
C GLY A 177 20.76 11.25 10.94
N VAL A 178 20.18 10.43 10.07
CA VAL A 178 20.74 9.12 9.70
C VAL A 178 21.90 9.32 8.73
N PRO A 179 23.09 8.76 9.00
CA PRO A 179 24.21 8.87 8.06
C PRO A 179 23.85 8.34 6.67
N ALA A 180 24.25 9.04 5.61
CA ALA A 180 23.85 8.76 4.22
C ALA A 180 24.15 7.32 3.71
N LYS A 181 25.08 6.62 4.36
CA LYS A 181 25.46 5.22 4.03
C LYS A 181 24.80 4.19 4.97
N LYS A 182 23.93 4.63 5.88
CA LYS A 182 23.26 3.72 6.80
C LYS A 182 21.88 3.38 6.27
N ASP A 183 21.65 2.09 6.10
CA ASP A 183 20.35 1.60 5.68
C ASP A 183 19.33 1.73 6.80
N TYR A 184 18.12 2.12 6.44
CA TYR A 184 17.01 2.19 7.37
C TYR A 184 15.69 1.83 6.71
N LEU A 185 14.69 1.53 7.52
CA LEU A 185 13.30 1.46 7.11
C LEU A 185 12.41 2.13 8.16
N VAL A 186 11.25 2.58 7.73
CA VAL A 186 10.25 3.17 8.61
C VAL A 186 8.99 2.33 8.51
N ALA A 187 8.42 1.89 9.64
CA ALA A 187 7.25 1.04 9.65
C ALA A 187 6.34 1.35 10.86
N GLY A 188 5.08 1.01 10.76
CA GLY A 188 4.11 1.20 11.83
C GLY A 188 2.76 1.65 11.35
N ASP A 189 1.94 2.14 12.29
CA ASP A 189 0.63 2.74 12.06
C ASP A 189 0.75 4.26 12.06
N PHE A 190 0.61 4.87 10.90
CA PHE A 190 0.69 6.32 10.70
C PHE A 190 -0.67 7.00 10.80
N ASN A 191 -1.74 6.22 10.86
CA ASN A 191 -3.10 6.74 10.82
C ASN A 191 -3.39 7.67 9.62
N GLU A 192 -2.61 7.56 8.57
CA GLU A 192 -2.79 8.17 7.25
C GLU A 192 -2.81 7.07 6.19
N ASP A 193 -3.63 7.20 5.16
CA ASP A 193 -3.63 6.27 4.02
C ASP A 193 -2.50 6.61 3.04
N TYR A 194 -2.05 5.65 2.22
CA TYR A 194 -1.02 5.88 1.20
C TYR A 194 -1.39 7.03 0.23
N ASP A 195 -2.69 7.30 0.06
CA ASP A 195 -3.28 8.35 -0.77
C ASP A 195 -4.00 9.43 0.06
N GLU A 196 -3.58 9.65 1.31
CA GLU A 196 -4.21 10.58 2.25
C GLU A 196 -4.41 11.97 1.66
N CYS A 197 -3.43 12.48 0.91
CA CYS A 197 -3.50 13.76 0.23
C CYS A 197 -4.63 13.85 -0.83
N GLU A 198 -5.16 12.73 -1.29
CA GLU A 198 -6.28 12.68 -2.24
C GLU A 198 -7.63 12.41 -1.53
N THR A 199 -7.62 11.76 -0.36
CA THR A 199 -8.82 11.20 0.26
C THR A 199 -9.29 11.91 1.52
N PHE A 200 -8.42 12.62 2.22
CA PHE A 200 -8.70 13.17 3.55
C PHE A 200 -9.45 14.52 3.57
N HIS A 201 -9.44 15.29 2.50
CA HIS A 201 -9.94 16.68 2.43
C HIS A 201 -11.39 16.92 2.89
N THR A 202 -12.19 15.88 3.02
CA THR A 202 -13.64 16.00 3.30
C THR A 202 -14.02 15.70 4.75
N MET A 203 -13.06 15.41 5.62
CA MET A 203 -13.37 14.85 6.94
C MET A 203 -13.52 15.87 8.08
N GLY A 204 -13.46 17.17 7.83
CA GLY A 204 -13.59 18.21 8.86
C GLY A 204 -12.44 18.24 9.88
N MET A 205 -11.48 17.32 9.76
CA MET A 205 -10.27 17.23 10.58
C MET A 205 -9.04 17.78 9.85
N ASP A 206 -9.17 18.13 8.58
CA ASP A 206 -8.13 18.80 7.80
C ASP A 206 -8.02 20.28 8.22
N ASP A 207 -7.07 20.58 9.09
CA ASP A 207 -6.69 21.94 9.48
C ASP A 207 -5.36 22.38 8.84
N THR A 208 -4.82 21.59 7.93
CA THR A 208 -3.54 21.78 7.23
C THR A 208 -3.71 22.14 5.75
N LYS A 209 -4.95 22.36 5.32
CA LYS A 209 -5.30 22.67 3.92
C LYS A 209 -4.80 21.60 2.93
N GLY A 210 -4.96 20.33 3.30
CA GLY A 210 -4.59 19.18 2.49
C GLY A 210 -3.11 18.80 2.52
N THR A 211 -2.31 19.43 3.39
CA THR A 211 -0.94 18.99 3.63
C THR A 211 -0.97 17.81 4.61
N THR A 212 -0.39 16.68 4.25
CA THR A 212 -0.37 15.43 5.03
C THR A 212 1.06 15.01 5.39
N GLY A 213 1.19 14.20 6.42
CA GLY A 213 2.49 13.78 6.93
C GLY A 213 3.21 12.83 5.98
N ILE A 214 2.62 11.68 5.67
CA ILE A 214 3.24 10.67 4.80
C ILE A 214 3.50 11.23 3.40
N ASN A 215 2.49 11.85 2.78
CA ASN A 215 2.61 12.22 1.38
C ASN A 215 3.50 13.45 1.18
N HIS A 216 3.34 14.50 1.98
CA HIS A 216 4.01 15.76 1.74
C HIS A 216 5.31 15.93 2.53
N VAL A 217 5.30 15.60 3.84
CA VAL A 217 6.50 15.76 4.68
C VAL A 217 7.51 14.66 4.38
N LEU A 218 7.09 13.38 4.44
CA LEU A 218 7.96 12.26 4.14
C LEU A 218 8.20 12.04 2.64
N GLY A 219 7.52 12.81 1.79
CA GLY A 219 7.78 12.86 0.36
C GLY A 219 7.42 11.59 -0.41
N THR A 220 6.43 10.81 0.07
CA THR A 220 5.93 9.65 -0.71
C THR A 220 5.21 10.08 -1.98
N VAL A 221 4.88 11.37 -2.10
CA VAL A 221 4.36 11.98 -3.32
C VAL A 221 5.21 13.15 -3.76
N THR A 222 5.23 13.40 -5.07
CA THR A 222 5.87 14.57 -5.67
C THR A 222 4.80 15.40 -6.34
N SER A 223 4.70 16.70 -6.01
CA SER A 223 3.80 17.61 -6.74
C SER A 223 4.30 17.79 -8.18
N ARG A 224 3.42 17.63 -9.16
CA ARG A 224 3.68 17.98 -10.56
C ARG A 224 2.99 19.30 -10.92
N PRO A 225 3.49 20.05 -11.91
CA PRO A 225 3.02 21.40 -12.25
C PRO A 225 1.54 21.54 -12.65
N LEU A 226 0.74 20.49 -12.59
CA LEU A 226 -0.67 20.46 -12.97
C LEU A 226 -1.61 19.97 -11.85
N GLY A 227 -1.17 20.06 -10.58
CA GLY A 227 -2.03 19.73 -9.43
C GLY A 227 -2.28 18.23 -9.23
N PHE A 228 -1.42 17.37 -9.76
CA PHE A 228 -1.54 15.94 -9.65
C PHE A 228 -0.52 15.36 -8.69
N VAL A 229 -1.02 14.48 -7.83
CA VAL A 229 -0.19 13.69 -6.94
C VAL A 229 0.55 12.63 -7.76
N ALA A 230 1.88 12.69 -7.74
CA ALA A 230 2.73 11.67 -8.29
C ALA A 230 3.46 10.99 -7.14
N TYR A 231 3.23 9.70 -6.96
CA TYR A 231 3.91 8.92 -5.93
C TYR A 231 5.39 8.75 -6.22
N ALA A 232 6.22 8.79 -5.16
CA ALA A 232 7.65 8.58 -5.27
C ALA A 232 7.94 7.18 -5.83
N GLN A 233 8.80 7.11 -6.84
CA GLN A 233 9.18 5.87 -7.50
C GLN A 233 10.56 5.44 -7.06
N LYS A 234 10.81 4.12 -6.92
CA LYS A 234 12.10 3.53 -6.57
C LYS A 234 13.25 4.14 -7.39
N LYS A 235 13.07 4.26 -8.70
CA LYS A 235 14.07 4.83 -9.61
C LYS A 235 14.29 6.34 -9.42
N GLY A 236 13.25 7.07 -9.00
CA GLY A 236 13.33 8.53 -8.77
C GLY A 236 14.00 8.88 -7.44
N LEU A 237 13.89 8.02 -6.44
CA LEU A 237 14.53 8.19 -5.14
C LEU A 237 16.07 8.13 -5.24
N MET A 238 16.60 7.34 -6.16
CA MET A 238 18.04 7.23 -6.43
C MET A 238 18.67 8.57 -6.89
N ALA A 239 17.85 9.57 -7.22
CA ALA A 239 18.29 10.88 -7.73
C ALA A 239 18.31 12.02 -6.68
N GLY A 240 18.10 11.75 -5.38
CA GLY A 240 18.60 12.62 -4.35
C GLY A 240 17.68 13.64 -3.69
N LYS A 241 16.52 13.22 -3.12
CA LYS A 241 15.90 13.99 -2.02
C LYS A 241 16.06 13.21 -0.71
N PRO A 242 16.71 13.76 0.33
CA PRO A 242 17.03 13.02 1.56
C PRO A 242 15.82 12.50 2.33
N ALA A 243 14.66 13.13 2.21
CA ALA A 243 13.44 12.77 2.95
C ALA A 243 12.40 12.01 2.12
N ALA A 244 12.61 11.83 0.81
CA ALA A 244 11.65 11.10 -0.01
C ALA A 244 11.72 9.60 0.28
N LEU A 245 10.56 8.99 0.58
CA LEU A 245 10.42 7.57 0.86
C LEU A 245 9.53 6.90 -0.18
N PHE A 246 9.84 5.65 -0.52
CA PHE A 246 8.96 4.81 -1.31
C PHE A 246 7.96 4.10 -0.39
N ASP A 247 6.68 4.26 -0.65
CA ASP A 247 5.64 3.52 0.05
C ASP A 247 5.44 2.16 -0.61
N ALA A 248 5.66 1.09 0.15
CA ALA A 248 5.60 -0.27 -0.36
C ALA A 248 4.19 -0.69 -0.83
N TRP A 249 3.12 -0.01 -0.39
CA TRP A 249 1.76 -0.21 -0.92
C TRP A 249 1.68 -0.05 -2.44
N LEU A 250 2.56 0.75 -3.03
CA LEU A 250 2.59 0.98 -4.47
C LEU A 250 2.99 -0.26 -5.29
N GLU A 251 3.51 -1.30 -4.65
CA GLU A 251 3.76 -2.60 -5.31
C GLU A 251 2.49 -3.43 -5.49
N LEU A 252 1.43 -3.13 -4.74
CA LEU A 252 0.19 -3.89 -4.82
C LEU A 252 -0.85 -3.17 -5.68
N PRO A 253 -1.65 -3.93 -6.46
CA PRO A 253 -2.86 -3.38 -7.06
C PRO A 253 -3.77 -2.75 -6.00
N GLU A 254 -4.43 -1.64 -6.31
CA GLU A 254 -5.30 -0.89 -5.37
C GLU A 254 -6.33 -1.80 -4.67
N ALA A 255 -6.91 -2.74 -5.40
CA ALA A 255 -7.88 -3.70 -4.85
C ALA A 255 -7.31 -4.65 -3.76
N LYS A 256 -5.98 -4.71 -3.61
CA LYS A 256 -5.30 -5.49 -2.57
C LYS A 256 -4.73 -4.62 -1.44
N ARG A 257 -4.90 -3.30 -1.51
CA ARG A 257 -4.41 -2.37 -0.49
C ARG A 257 -5.43 -2.29 0.63
N LEU A 258 -5.15 -3.04 1.69
CA LEU A 258 -5.98 -3.14 2.88
C LEU A 258 -5.10 -3.51 4.07
N SER A 259 -4.99 -2.66 5.06
CA SER A 259 -4.51 -3.06 6.39
C SER A 259 -5.60 -2.98 7.44
N THR A 260 -6.55 -2.06 7.32
CA THR A 260 -7.72 -1.98 8.22
C THR A 260 -9.00 -1.64 7.44
N MET A 261 -10.14 -1.82 8.10
CA MET A 261 -11.47 -1.51 7.54
C MET A 261 -12.20 -0.51 8.42
N PHE A 262 -12.52 0.65 7.89
CA PHE A 262 -13.31 1.65 8.61
C PHE A 262 -14.64 1.92 7.91
N LYS A 263 -15.76 1.68 8.60
CA LYS A 263 -17.13 1.85 8.07
C LYS A 263 -17.33 1.18 6.70
N GLY A 264 -16.80 -0.02 6.54
CA GLY A 264 -16.88 -0.80 5.30
C GLY A 264 -15.99 -0.31 4.15
N ARG A 265 -15.04 0.58 4.42
CA ARG A 265 -14.06 1.07 3.43
C ARG A 265 -12.67 0.56 3.78
N PRO A 266 -11.97 -0.09 2.83
CA PRO A 266 -10.57 -0.44 3.00
C PRO A 266 -9.72 0.80 3.26
N GLN A 267 -8.79 0.71 4.20
CA GLN A 267 -7.81 1.75 4.52
C GLN A 267 -6.42 1.14 4.69
N THR A 268 -5.41 1.97 4.60
CA THR A 268 -3.99 1.60 4.65
C THR A 268 -3.19 2.46 5.64
N PRO A 269 -3.63 2.61 6.90
CA PRO A 269 -2.90 3.44 7.86
C PRO A 269 -1.55 2.87 8.28
N ASP A 270 -1.33 1.57 8.08
CA ASP A 270 -0.05 0.91 8.33
C ASP A 270 0.85 1.00 7.10
N HIS A 271 2.14 1.25 7.30
CA HIS A 271 3.08 1.37 6.19
C HIS A 271 4.42 0.69 6.47
N ILE A 272 5.10 0.31 5.39
CA ILE A 272 6.54 0.09 5.33
C ILE A 272 7.09 1.06 4.28
N LEU A 273 7.80 2.09 4.75
CA LEU A 273 8.36 3.15 3.94
C LEU A 273 9.86 2.93 3.77
N LEU A 274 10.36 3.01 2.56
CA LEU A 274 11.69 2.59 2.16
C LEU A 274 12.48 3.78 1.59
N PRO A 275 13.68 4.09 2.14
CA PRO A 275 14.55 5.15 1.64
C PRO A 275 15.30 4.74 0.38
N ALA A 276 15.92 5.72 -0.26
CA ALA A 276 16.78 5.52 -1.42
C ALA A 276 17.95 4.55 -1.17
N SER A 277 18.48 4.51 0.07
CA SER A 277 19.59 3.63 0.41
C SER A 277 19.28 2.15 0.21
N LEU A 278 18.04 1.73 0.37
CA LEU A 278 17.63 0.33 0.12
C LEU A 278 17.53 -0.03 -1.37
N PHE A 279 17.78 0.92 -2.28
CA PHE A 279 17.75 0.72 -3.74
C PHE A 279 19.07 1.09 -4.43
N ASP A 280 20.11 1.47 -3.69
CA ASP A 280 21.38 1.96 -4.26
C ASP A 280 22.37 0.83 -4.62
N GLY A 281 22.04 -0.42 -4.26
CA GLY A 281 22.87 -1.60 -4.54
C GLY A 281 24.03 -1.79 -3.58
N THR A 282 24.10 -1.04 -2.49
CA THR A 282 25.12 -1.16 -1.45
C THR A 282 24.50 -1.55 -0.11
N GLY A 283 25.23 -2.23 0.77
CA GLY A 283 24.76 -2.61 2.10
C GLY A 283 23.57 -3.56 2.06
N ILE A 284 22.47 -3.13 2.68
CA ILE A 284 21.20 -3.85 2.74
C ILE A 284 20.29 -3.31 1.64
N SER A 285 19.67 -4.18 0.88
CA SER A 285 18.76 -3.82 -0.19
C SER A 285 17.35 -4.36 0.06
N TYR A 286 16.35 -3.65 -0.43
CA TYR A 286 14.98 -4.15 -0.48
C TYR A 286 14.85 -5.27 -1.52
N VAL A 287 14.15 -6.34 -1.17
CA VAL A 287 13.79 -7.39 -2.15
C VAL A 287 12.56 -6.93 -2.92
N ASN A 288 12.76 -6.59 -4.17
CA ASN A 288 11.72 -6.01 -5.03
C ASN A 288 10.47 -6.89 -5.10
N ASN A 289 9.28 -6.26 -5.04
CA ASN A 289 7.97 -6.92 -5.04
C ASN A 289 7.77 -7.96 -3.91
N SER A 290 8.44 -7.79 -2.78
CA SER A 290 8.29 -8.68 -1.62
C SER A 290 7.24 -8.21 -0.61
N PHE A 291 6.65 -7.03 -0.81
CA PHE A 291 5.66 -6.46 0.09
C PHE A 291 4.29 -7.11 -0.08
N TYR A 292 3.63 -7.41 1.03
CA TYR A 292 2.23 -7.84 1.06
C TYR A 292 1.59 -7.66 2.43
N ALA A 293 0.25 -7.51 2.45
CA ALA A 293 -0.54 -7.63 3.66
C ALA A 293 -0.82 -9.13 3.94
N PHE A 294 -0.45 -9.60 5.12
CA PHE A 294 -0.56 -11.01 5.48
C PHE A 294 -1.96 -11.34 5.97
N THR A 295 -2.67 -12.19 5.25
CA THR A 295 -4.05 -12.60 5.58
C THR A 295 -4.14 -14.00 6.20
N TRP A 296 -3.01 -14.71 6.30
CA TRP A 296 -2.93 -16.09 6.78
C TRP A 296 -3.95 -17.02 6.10
N ASN A 297 -3.95 -17.02 4.76
CA ASN A 297 -4.93 -17.75 3.95
C ASN A 297 -6.40 -17.42 4.34
N GLY A 298 -6.66 -16.16 4.66
CA GLY A 298 -7.99 -15.67 5.02
C GLY A 298 -8.36 -15.82 6.50
N ARG A 299 -7.53 -16.45 7.35
CA ARG A 299 -7.84 -16.60 8.80
C ARG A 299 -7.90 -15.27 9.54
N LEU A 300 -7.13 -14.28 9.10
CA LEU A 300 -7.14 -12.93 9.67
C LEU A 300 -8.26 -12.05 9.12
N LEU A 301 -9.16 -12.62 8.31
CA LEU A 301 -10.29 -11.90 7.74
C LEU A 301 -11.61 -12.51 8.23
N LYS A 302 -12.58 -11.63 8.49
CA LYS A 302 -13.99 -11.97 8.76
C LYS A 302 -14.85 -11.00 7.95
N ASP A 303 -15.69 -11.53 7.08
CA ASP A 303 -16.56 -10.74 6.19
C ASP A 303 -15.79 -9.70 5.35
N GLY A 304 -14.58 -10.06 4.90
CA GLY A 304 -13.71 -9.19 4.09
C GLY A 304 -12.94 -8.09 4.85
N ALA A 305 -13.15 -7.99 6.16
CA ALA A 305 -12.42 -7.08 7.05
C ALA A 305 -11.42 -7.84 7.93
N PRO A 306 -10.38 -7.19 8.49
CA PRO A 306 -9.55 -7.79 9.52
C PRO A 306 -10.40 -8.34 10.67
N PHE A 307 -10.08 -9.57 11.08
CA PHE A 307 -10.78 -10.21 12.19
C PHE A 307 -10.24 -9.67 13.52
N ARG A 308 -10.73 -8.47 13.85
CA ARG A 308 -10.34 -7.74 15.04
C ARG A 308 -10.61 -8.49 16.34
N TRP A 309 -9.92 -8.13 17.40
CA TRP A 309 -10.22 -8.56 18.76
C TRP A 309 -11.65 -8.16 19.15
N GLN A 310 -12.47 -9.16 19.54
CA GLN A 310 -13.92 -8.96 19.67
C GLN A 310 -14.30 -8.44 21.05
N MET A 311 -14.95 -7.27 21.05
CA MET A 311 -15.74 -6.78 22.18
C MET A 311 -17.22 -7.11 21.92
N ARG A 312 -17.88 -7.72 22.89
CA ARG A 312 -19.32 -8.02 22.85
C ARG A 312 -20.10 -7.21 23.86
N TYR A 313 -21.37 -6.97 23.57
CA TYR A 313 -22.29 -6.28 24.45
C TYR A 313 -23.40 -7.24 24.87
N VAL A 314 -23.57 -7.44 26.19
CA VAL A 314 -24.66 -8.21 26.76
C VAL A 314 -25.35 -7.36 27.82
N LYS A 315 -26.66 -7.09 27.64
CA LYS A 315 -27.43 -6.24 28.54
C LYS A 315 -26.74 -4.90 28.87
N ASN A 316 -26.20 -4.24 27.87
CA ASN A 316 -25.43 -3.01 27.94
C ASN A 316 -24.06 -3.07 28.68
N ALA A 317 -23.64 -4.24 29.12
CA ALA A 317 -22.27 -4.44 29.59
C ALA A 317 -21.38 -4.89 28.43
N ARG A 318 -20.23 -4.25 28.31
CA ARG A 318 -19.19 -4.59 27.35
C ARG A 318 -18.27 -5.65 27.94
N PHE A 319 -17.75 -6.56 27.13
CA PHE A 319 -16.75 -7.53 27.59
C PHE A 319 -15.91 -8.09 26.44
N HIS A 320 -14.66 -8.46 26.76
CA HIS A 320 -13.78 -9.18 25.87
C HIS A 320 -14.27 -10.61 25.62
N ALA A 321 -14.46 -10.95 24.34
CA ALA A 321 -15.00 -12.25 23.96
C ALA A 321 -13.95 -13.37 23.85
N GLY A 322 -12.66 -13.03 23.85
CA GLY A 322 -11.58 -13.99 23.61
C GLY A 322 -11.52 -14.50 22.18
N GLU A 323 -11.97 -13.72 21.21
CA GLU A 323 -12.01 -14.08 19.79
C GLU A 323 -11.35 -12.99 18.95
N GLY A 324 -10.80 -13.36 17.79
CA GLY A 324 -10.18 -12.42 16.84
C GLY A 324 -8.70 -12.17 17.11
N TYR A 325 -8.09 -11.34 16.32
CA TYR A 325 -6.65 -11.07 16.32
C TYR A 325 -6.37 -9.58 16.53
N SER A 326 -6.55 -8.80 15.46
CA SER A 326 -6.41 -7.34 15.42
C SER A 326 -7.31 -6.74 14.35
N ASP A 327 -7.69 -5.48 14.49
CA ASP A 327 -8.36 -4.70 13.46
C ASP A 327 -7.41 -4.22 12.35
N HIS A 328 -6.13 -4.59 12.44
CA HIS A 328 -5.12 -4.38 11.42
C HIS A 328 -4.56 -5.70 10.90
N LEU A 329 -4.14 -5.73 9.62
CA LEU A 329 -3.38 -6.83 9.03
C LEU A 329 -1.88 -6.58 9.15
N PRO A 330 -1.07 -7.61 9.44
CA PRO A 330 0.37 -7.49 9.39
C PRO A 330 0.86 -7.17 7.98
N LEU A 331 1.80 -6.24 7.85
CA LEU A 331 2.50 -5.92 6.62
C LEU A 331 3.87 -6.59 6.62
N VAL A 332 4.20 -7.30 5.57
CA VAL A 332 5.45 -8.05 5.44
C VAL A 332 6.26 -7.54 4.27
N ALA A 333 7.57 -7.40 4.47
CA ALA A 333 8.54 -7.06 3.44
C ALA A 333 9.85 -7.85 3.65
N LYS A 334 10.65 -7.99 2.61
CA LYS A 334 11.94 -8.66 2.70
C LYS A 334 13.09 -7.73 2.32
N LEU A 335 14.17 -7.87 3.06
CA LEU A 335 15.44 -7.21 2.79
C LEU A 335 16.48 -8.29 2.47
N CYS A 336 17.52 -7.96 1.69
CA CYS A 336 18.63 -8.84 1.47
C CYS A 336 19.98 -8.11 1.63
N ARG A 337 21.03 -8.86 1.96
CA ARG A 337 22.42 -8.38 1.96
C ARG A 337 23.06 -8.64 0.59
N CYS A 338 22.36 -8.31 -0.43
CA CYS A 338 22.72 -8.47 -1.83
C CYS A 338 22.45 -7.15 -2.55
N PRO A 339 23.12 -6.87 -3.67
CA PRO A 339 22.84 -5.69 -4.46
C PRO A 339 21.36 -5.65 -4.86
N TYR A 340 20.74 -4.47 -4.80
CA TYR A 340 19.37 -4.28 -5.26
C TYR A 340 19.24 -4.71 -6.73
N ARG A 341 18.25 -5.53 -6.98
CA ARG A 341 17.88 -5.93 -8.35
C ARG A 341 16.47 -5.36 -8.61
N ALA A 342 16.41 -4.29 -9.39
CA ALA A 342 15.19 -4.03 -10.14
C ALA A 342 14.95 -5.27 -11.01
N ASP A 343 13.71 -5.80 -11.00
CA ASP A 343 13.44 -6.94 -11.87
C ASP A 343 14.03 -6.67 -13.25
N SER A 344 14.94 -7.52 -13.68
CA SER A 344 15.37 -7.54 -15.07
C SER A 344 14.11 -7.79 -15.89
N VAL A 345 13.85 -6.94 -16.87
CA VAL A 345 13.02 -7.35 -18.00
C VAL A 345 13.64 -8.68 -18.45
N GLU A 346 12.95 -9.80 -18.24
CA GLU A 346 13.35 -11.07 -18.85
C GLU A 346 13.33 -10.83 -20.35
N THR A 347 14.51 -10.60 -20.92
CA THR A 347 14.73 -10.83 -22.35
C THR A 347 14.61 -12.33 -22.53
N GLY A 348 13.41 -12.78 -22.90
CA GLY A 348 13.09 -14.19 -23.08
C GLY A 348 13.88 -14.78 -24.23
N GLU A 349 14.95 -15.49 -23.91
CA GLU A 349 15.43 -16.63 -24.67
C GLU A 349 15.58 -17.82 -23.72
N GLY A 350 14.50 -18.59 -23.63
CA GLY A 350 14.48 -19.84 -22.87
C GLY A 350 13.21 -20.61 -23.15
N THR A 351 13.35 -21.65 -23.96
CA THR A 351 12.36 -22.64 -24.41
C THR A 351 11.29 -22.98 -23.37
N MET A 352 10.01 -22.71 -23.68
CA MET A 352 8.82 -23.06 -22.93
C MET A 352 8.33 -24.45 -23.29
N ALA A 353 8.16 -25.28 -22.28
CA ALA A 353 7.27 -26.44 -22.34
C ALA A 353 5.84 -26.00 -21.99
N ALA A 354 4.89 -26.34 -22.81
CA ALA A 354 3.50 -25.93 -22.74
C ALA A 354 2.74 -26.61 -21.60
N ALA A 355 1.97 -25.82 -20.82
CA ALA A 355 0.80 -26.31 -20.09
C ALA A 355 -0.31 -25.28 -20.26
N GLY A 356 -1.47 -25.71 -20.78
CA GLY A 356 -2.54 -24.89 -21.29
C GLY A 356 -3.40 -24.19 -20.23
N GLY A 357 -3.93 -23.04 -20.64
CA GLY A 357 -4.95 -22.27 -19.93
C GLY A 357 -5.17 -20.95 -20.64
N GLY A 358 -6.34 -20.74 -21.22
CA GLY A 358 -6.84 -19.68 -22.09
C GLY A 358 -6.19 -18.29 -21.98
N SER A 359 -5.46 -17.91 -23.00
CA SER A 359 -4.84 -16.60 -23.13
C SER A 359 -5.77 -15.65 -23.92
N GLY A 360 -6.45 -14.75 -23.23
CA GLY A 360 -6.86 -13.50 -23.86
C GLY A 360 -5.63 -12.58 -23.96
N ALA A 361 -5.19 -12.24 -25.16
CA ALA A 361 -4.15 -11.24 -25.34
C ALA A 361 -4.65 -9.89 -24.84
N GLY A 362 -4.18 -9.45 -23.70
CA GLY A 362 -4.51 -8.18 -23.05
C GLY A 362 -3.33 -7.22 -23.10
N SER A 363 -3.64 -5.91 -23.17
CA SER A 363 -2.69 -4.83 -23.16
C SER A 363 -2.54 -4.33 -21.73
N GLY A 364 -1.57 -4.84 -21.00
CA GLY A 364 -1.17 -4.36 -19.67
C GLY A 364 -0.03 -3.34 -19.71
N PHE A 365 0.36 -2.89 -20.91
CA PHE A 365 1.41 -1.89 -21.15
C PHE A 365 2.79 -2.24 -20.60
N GLU A 366 3.05 -3.51 -20.32
CA GLU A 366 4.32 -3.97 -19.76
C GLU A 366 5.49 -3.76 -20.75
N ASP A 367 5.25 -3.90 -22.03
CA ASP A 367 6.24 -3.79 -23.12
C ASP A 367 6.23 -2.42 -23.83
N GLY A 368 5.58 -1.41 -23.24
CA GLY A 368 5.48 -0.07 -23.83
C GLY A 368 4.05 0.45 -23.88
N ALA A 369 3.73 1.26 -24.88
CA ALA A 369 2.37 1.79 -25.08
C ALA A 369 1.45 0.82 -25.87
N ASP A 370 1.87 -0.42 -26.10
CA ASP A 370 1.14 -1.51 -26.76
C ASP A 370 0.37 -1.07 -28.03
N GLY A 371 1.06 -0.36 -28.90
CA GLY A 371 0.48 0.15 -30.14
C GLY A 371 -0.44 1.35 -29.97
N TRP A 372 -0.62 1.88 -28.78
CA TRP A 372 -1.33 3.14 -28.56
C TRP A 372 -0.50 4.34 -29.05
N VAL A 373 -1.08 5.14 -29.89
CA VAL A 373 -0.42 6.32 -30.45
C VAL A 373 -1.28 7.56 -30.24
N SER A 374 -0.59 8.67 -29.94
CA SER A 374 -1.24 9.99 -29.93
C SER A 374 -1.59 10.42 -31.34
N CYS A 375 -2.80 10.87 -31.52
CA CYS A 375 -3.30 11.35 -32.81
C CYS A 375 -3.18 12.87 -32.97
N VAL A 376 -2.87 13.59 -31.87
CA VAL A 376 -2.69 15.04 -31.87
C VAL A 376 -1.50 15.46 -31.01
N LYS A 377 -0.73 16.45 -31.49
CA LYS A 377 0.49 16.91 -30.78
C LYS A 377 0.25 17.42 -29.36
N GLN A 378 -0.96 17.90 -29.07
CA GLN A 378 -1.32 18.50 -27.79
C GLN A 378 -1.77 17.49 -26.74
N VAL A 379 -2.01 16.24 -27.10
CA VAL A 379 -2.32 15.16 -26.18
C VAL A 379 -1.17 14.17 -26.20
N LYS A 380 -0.57 13.95 -25.05
CA LYS A 380 0.52 13.00 -24.89
C LYS A 380 -0.07 11.63 -24.56
N VAL A 381 0.45 10.61 -25.21
CA VAL A 381 0.24 9.19 -24.86
C VAL A 381 1.56 8.72 -24.29
N VAL A 382 1.58 8.41 -23.02
CA VAL A 382 2.79 7.97 -22.32
C VAL A 382 2.48 6.77 -21.44
N ARG A 383 3.45 5.90 -21.31
CA ARG A 383 3.42 4.83 -20.31
C ARG A 383 3.50 5.44 -18.93
N ASP A 384 2.56 5.10 -18.07
CA ASP A 384 2.53 5.56 -16.70
C ASP A 384 2.86 4.41 -15.74
N THR A 385 3.79 4.70 -14.84
CA THR A 385 4.26 3.74 -13.83
C THR A 385 3.68 4.01 -12.45
N LEU A 386 2.89 5.07 -12.33
CA LEU A 386 2.59 5.64 -11.03
C LEU A 386 1.45 4.91 -10.31
N ASN A 387 0.50 4.36 -11.05
CA ASN A 387 -0.64 3.72 -10.43
C ASN A 387 -1.40 2.82 -11.43
N PRO A 388 -0.82 1.71 -11.90
CA PRO A 388 -1.49 0.79 -12.79
C PRO A 388 -2.64 0.08 -12.09
N TYR A 389 -3.65 -0.33 -12.84
CA TYR A 389 -4.75 -1.18 -12.37
C TYR A 389 -4.30 -2.64 -12.24
N ALA A 390 -3.55 -3.12 -13.23
CA ALA A 390 -2.96 -4.44 -13.26
C ALA A 390 -1.53 -4.36 -13.79
N GLY A 391 -0.64 -5.24 -13.31
CA GLY A 391 0.76 -5.21 -13.74
C GLY A 391 1.53 -4.01 -13.21
N ARG A 392 2.51 -3.51 -13.97
CA ARG A 392 3.44 -2.45 -13.58
C ARG A 392 3.15 -1.10 -14.22
N TYR A 393 2.36 -1.07 -15.28
CA TYR A 393 2.20 0.11 -16.12
C TYR A 393 0.77 0.31 -16.55
N SER A 394 0.36 1.55 -16.61
CA SER A 394 -0.85 1.99 -17.27
C SER A 394 -0.52 3.00 -18.37
N LEU A 395 -1.44 3.23 -19.30
CA LEU A 395 -1.30 4.23 -20.32
C LEU A 395 -1.95 5.54 -19.86
N MET A 396 -1.20 6.63 -19.85
CA MET A 396 -1.73 7.94 -19.54
C MET A 396 -1.96 8.74 -20.82
N LEU A 397 -3.17 9.27 -20.96
CA LEU A 397 -3.54 10.27 -21.96
C LEU A 397 -3.70 11.62 -21.24
N ALA A 398 -2.85 12.59 -21.56
CA ALA A 398 -2.91 13.91 -20.94
C ALA A 398 -2.70 15.03 -21.92
N GLY A 399 -3.55 16.06 -21.86
CA GLY A 399 -3.42 17.26 -22.67
C GLY A 399 -4.74 17.93 -23.00
N LYS A 400 -4.68 18.91 -23.90
CA LYS A 400 -5.83 19.69 -24.36
C LYS A 400 -5.79 19.78 -25.88
N ALA A 401 -6.76 19.18 -26.56
CA ALA A 401 -6.81 19.25 -28.02
C ALA A 401 -7.38 20.59 -28.51
N LYS A 402 -6.79 21.13 -29.59
CA LYS A 402 -7.30 22.34 -30.23
C LYS A 402 -8.58 22.11 -31.03
N ASP A 403 -8.84 20.87 -31.45
CA ASP A 403 -10.00 20.46 -32.23
C ASP A 403 -10.63 19.18 -31.62
N ASN A 404 -11.87 18.89 -32.05
CA ASN A 404 -12.53 17.60 -31.74
C ASN A 404 -11.79 16.48 -32.48
N ALA A 405 -10.76 15.93 -31.82
CA ALA A 405 -9.84 15.03 -32.47
C ALA A 405 -9.66 13.72 -31.70
N SER A 406 -9.06 12.76 -32.36
CA SER A 406 -8.60 11.53 -31.73
C SER A 406 -7.47 11.84 -30.77
N ALA A 407 -7.68 11.61 -29.48
CA ALA A 407 -6.63 11.76 -28.47
C ALA A 407 -5.62 10.63 -28.59
N ALA A 408 -6.12 9.39 -28.70
CA ALA A 408 -5.29 8.21 -28.87
C ALA A 408 -6.05 7.10 -29.63
N ARG A 409 -5.32 6.22 -30.26
CA ARG A 409 -5.87 5.01 -30.90
C ARG A 409 -4.92 3.82 -30.75
N SER A 410 -5.48 2.63 -30.81
CA SER A 410 -4.74 1.37 -30.88
C SER A 410 -5.49 0.33 -31.72
N ARG A 411 -4.80 -0.71 -32.13
CA ARG A 411 -5.34 -1.90 -32.77
C ARG A 411 -5.20 -3.07 -31.81
N ILE A 412 -6.30 -3.80 -31.60
CA ILE A 412 -6.39 -4.89 -30.64
C ILE A 412 -6.85 -6.16 -31.35
N ALA A 413 -6.12 -7.24 -31.14
CA ALA A 413 -6.48 -8.56 -31.68
C ALA A 413 -7.70 -9.13 -30.95
N VAL A 414 -8.57 -9.79 -31.69
CA VAL A 414 -9.73 -10.52 -31.17
C VAL A 414 -9.40 -12.01 -31.16
N PRO A 415 -9.48 -12.69 -30.00
CA PRO A 415 -9.19 -14.12 -29.92
C PRO A 415 -10.09 -14.94 -30.89
N ALA A 416 -9.48 -15.90 -31.58
CA ALA A 416 -10.21 -16.77 -32.52
C ALA A 416 -11.29 -17.59 -31.78
N GLY A 417 -12.45 -17.76 -32.43
CA GLY A 417 -13.56 -18.55 -31.86
C GLY A 417 -14.30 -17.90 -30.70
N CYS A 418 -14.02 -16.64 -30.40
CA CYS A 418 -14.68 -15.87 -29.36
C CYS A 418 -16.15 -15.64 -29.70
N ARG A 419 -17.06 -16.06 -28.81
CA ARG A 419 -18.48 -15.69 -28.83
C ARG A 419 -18.71 -14.64 -27.72
N ASP A 420 -19.78 -13.84 -27.83
CA ASP A 420 -20.12 -12.80 -26.84
C ASP A 420 -18.92 -11.91 -26.48
N LYS A 421 -18.32 -11.31 -27.49
CA LYS A 421 -17.09 -10.52 -27.38
C LYS A 421 -17.33 -9.20 -26.65
N MET A 422 -16.51 -8.91 -25.68
CA MET A 422 -16.51 -7.64 -24.98
C MET A 422 -15.12 -7.00 -25.07
N LEU A 423 -15.04 -5.68 -25.35
CA LEU A 423 -13.84 -4.91 -25.13
C LEU A 423 -13.84 -4.47 -23.66
N ALA A 424 -12.97 -5.04 -22.86
CA ALA A 424 -12.80 -4.70 -21.45
C ALA A 424 -11.59 -3.78 -21.27
N MET A 425 -11.71 -2.82 -20.37
CA MET A 425 -10.61 -1.94 -19.96
C MET A 425 -10.85 -1.39 -18.56
N ALA A 426 -9.78 -1.14 -17.81
CA ALA A 426 -9.82 -0.35 -16.61
C ALA A 426 -9.50 1.11 -16.95
N VAL A 427 -10.27 2.05 -16.40
CA VAL A 427 -10.10 3.48 -16.63
C VAL A 427 -10.09 4.26 -15.32
N ARG A 428 -9.27 5.31 -15.24
CA ARG A 428 -9.24 6.28 -14.15
C ARG A 428 -8.93 7.67 -14.70
N GLY A 429 -9.45 8.73 -14.07
CA GLY A 429 -9.16 10.09 -14.48
C GLY A 429 -10.38 10.85 -14.97
N SER A 430 -10.20 11.86 -15.77
CA SER A 430 -11.30 12.71 -16.24
C SER A 430 -11.07 13.26 -17.65
N GLY A 431 -12.14 13.61 -18.30
CA GLY A 431 -12.12 14.26 -19.61
C GLY A 431 -13.48 14.30 -20.29
N SER A 432 -13.62 15.25 -21.22
CA SER A 432 -14.77 15.27 -22.12
C SER A 432 -14.43 14.44 -23.35
N LEU A 433 -14.90 13.19 -23.38
CA LEU A 433 -14.46 12.21 -24.38
C LEU A 433 -15.59 11.36 -24.95
N CYS A 434 -15.33 10.69 -26.05
CA CYS A 434 -16.08 9.54 -26.52
C CYS A 434 -15.13 8.44 -27.00
N LEU A 435 -15.52 7.21 -26.78
CA LEU A 435 -14.84 6.03 -27.27
C LEU A 435 -15.52 5.58 -28.57
N ARG A 436 -14.72 5.14 -29.55
CA ARG A 436 -15.25 4.52 -30.75
C ARG A 436 -14.43 3.31 -31.16
N VAL A 437 -15.10 2.32 -31.74
CA VAL A 437 -14.53 1.04 -32.15
C VAL A 437 -15.01 0.67 -33.52
N LYS A 438 -14.18 0.03 -34.33
CA LYS A 438 -14.56 -0.58 -35.61
C LYS A 438 -13.67 -1.80 -35.89
N GLY A 439 -14.16 -2.72 -36.72
CA GLY A 439 -13.28 -3.72 -37.34
C GLY A 439 -12.25 -3.04 -38.24
N THR A 440 -11.07 -3.63 -38.38
CA THR A 440 -9.97 -2.99 -39.13
C THR A 440 -10.27 -2.78 -40.59
N GLU A 441 -11.08 -3.64 -41.21
CA GLU A 441 -11.51 -3.53 -42.60
C GLU A 441 -12.77 -2.65 -42.79
N GLU A 442 -13.38 -2.22 -41.71
CA GLU A 442 -14.59 -1.44 -41.76
C GLU A 442 -14.34 0.06 -41.91
N LYS A 443 -15.20 0.73 -42.67
CA LYS A 443 -15.17 2.19 -42.83
C LYS A 443 -15.91 2.93 -41.73
N LYS A 444 -16.92 2.31 -41.12
CA LYS A 444 -17.81 2.94 -40.14
C LYS A 444 -17.37 2.65 -38.73
N TRP A 445 -17.44 3.65 -37.88
CA TRP A 445 -17.17 3.57 -36.45
C TRP A 445 -18.46 3.37 -35.64
N THR A 446 -18.42 2.49 -34.66
CA THR A 446 -19.40 2.39 -33.59
C THR A 446 -18.96 3.26 -32.43
N TYR A 447 -19.85 4.09 -31.88
CA TYR A 447 -19.56 5.05 -30.83
C TYR A 447 -20.13 4.60 -29.50
N PHE A 448 -19.35 4.76 -28.43
CA PHE A 448 -19.74 4.48 -27.07
C PHE A 448 -19.61 5.73 -26.23
N LYS A 449 -20.66 6.08 -25.51
CA LYS A 449 -20.72 7.25 -24.61
C LYS A 449 -21.85 7.06 -23.61
N GLY A 450 -22.05 8.04 -22.72
CA GLY A 450 -22.98 7.94 -21.61
C GLY A 450 -22.28 7.37 -20.38
N GLU A 451 -22.93 7.38 -19.24
CA GLU A 451 -22.33 6.93 -17.98
C GLU A 451 -21.93 5.44 -18.03
N ASP A 452 -22.64 4.65 -18.80
CA ASP A 452 -22.46 3.23 -19.02
C ASP A 452 -21.75 2.87 -20.35
N PHE A 453 -21.29 3.87 -21.09
CA PHE A 453 -20.72 3.69 -22.44
C PHE A 453 -21.65 2.95 -23.42
N SER A 454 -22.95 3.12 -23.28
CA SER A 454 -23.90 2.58 -24.24
C SER A 454 -23.67 3.13 -25.66
N SER A 455 -24.08 2.40 -26.69
CA SER A 455 -23.92 2.82 -28.08
C SER A 455 -24.57 4.18 -28.34
N ALA A 456 -23.97 5.01 -29.15
CA ALA A 456 -24.42 6.39 -29.38
C ALA A 456 -24.20 6.88 -30.80
N LYS A 457 -24.93 7.92 -31.18
CA LYS A 457 -24.76 8.64 -32.45
C LYS A 457 -23.41 9.40 -32.47
N ALA A 458 -22.76 9.45 -33.62
CA ALA A 458 -21.49 10.15 -33.81
C ALA A 458 -21.49 11.59 -33.30
N GLY A 459 -20.35 12.06 -32.82
CA GLY A 459 -20.10 13.48 -32.49
C GLY A 459 -20.60 13.95 -31.12
N LYS A 460 -21.12 13.11 -30.26
CA LYS A 460 -21.47 13.49 -28.89
C LYS A 460 -20.34 13.05 -27.93
N TYR A 461 -20.00 13.93 -26.99
CA TYR A 461 -18.99 13.72 -25.93
C TYR A 461 -19.70 13.71 -24.60
N THR A 462 -19.17 12.91 -23.66
CA THR A 462 -19.61 12.86 -22.26
C THR A 462 -18.45 13.33 -21.38
N ASP A 463 -18.74 14.13 -20.36
CA ASP A 463 -17.77 14.50 -19.34
C ASP A 463 -17.70 13.37 -18.31
N TYR A 464 -16.54 12.72 -18.23
CA TYR A 464 -16.30 11.62 -17.30
C TYR A 464 -15.40 12.07 -16.18
N VAL A 465 -15.69 11.55 -14.98
CA VAL A 465 -14.82 11.68 -13.80
C VAL A 465 -14.77 10.33 -13.10
N PHE A 466 -13.73 9.58 -13.37
CA PHE A 466 -13.45 8.30 -12.71
C PHE A 466 -12.46 8.54 -11.56
N LYS A 467 -12.99 8.77 -10.36
CA LYS A 467 -12.15 9.02 -9.17
C LYS A 467 -11.31 7.81 -8.76
N LYS A 468 -11.77 6.61 -9.12
CA LYS A 468 -11.11 5.32 -8.89
C LYS A 468 -10.98 4.57 -10.20
N TRP A 469 -10.13 3.53 -10.23
CA TRP A 469 -10.13 2.59 -11.32
C TRP A 469 -11.53 1.98 -11.50
N THR A 470 -12.06 2.12 -12.69
CA THR A 470 -13.39 1.65 -13.07
C THR A 470 -13.28 0.72 -14.26
N ASN A 471 -13.81 -0.48 -14.13
CA ASN A 471 -13.88 -1.43 -15.23
C ASN A 471 -15.01 -1.07 -16.18
N ILE A 472 -14.68 -0.96 -17.45
CA ILE A 472 -15.61 -0.73 -18.55
C ILE A 472 -15.61 -1.96 -19.43
N SER A 473 -16.79 -2.42 -19.83
CA SER A 473 -16.97 -3.52 -20.78
C SER A 473 -17.94 -3.11 -21.89
N LEU A 474 -17.47 -3.16 -23.13
CA LEU A 474 -18.22 -2.74 -24.31
C LEU A 474 -18.56 -3.96 -25.17
N PRO A 475 -19.85 -4.19 -25.52
CA PRO A 475 -20.24 -5.30 -26.37
C PRO A 475 -19.72 -5.10 -27.80
N LEU A 476 -18.92 -6.02 -28.30
CA LEU A 476 -18.39 -5.97 -29.66
C LEU A 476 -19.32 -6.58 -30.70
N GLU A 477 -20.37 -7.25 -30.29
CA GLU A 477 -21.40 -7.80 -31.20
C GLU A 477 -22.05 -6.72 -32.08
N ILE A 478 -22.15 -5.49 -31.54
CA ILE A 478 -22.68 -4.34 -32.28
C ILE A 478 -21.64 -3.65 -33.16
N VAL A 479 -20.38 -4.14 -33.18
CA VAL A 479 -19.26 -3.58 -33.95
C VAL A 479 -19.04 -4.45 -35.19
N PRO A 480 -19.40 -4.00 -36.38
CA PRO A 480 -19.17 -4.77 -37.62
C PRO A 480 -17.68 -5.06 -37.83
N GLY A 481 -17.38 -6.23 -38.36
CA GLY A 481 -16.01 -6.63 -38.73
C GLY A 481 -15.06 -6.84 -37.55
N SER A 482 -15.60 -7.14 -36.35
CA SER A 482 -14.82 -7.36 -35.12
C SER A 482 -14.35 -8.79 -34.91
N GLU A 483 -14.14 -9.58 -35.98
CA GLU A 483 -13.82 -11.01 -35.86
C GLU A 483 -12.34 -11.28 -35.60
N LYS A 484 -11.46 -10.47 -36.15
CA LYS A 484 -10.00 -10.70 -36.09
C LYS A 484 -9.26 -9.60 -35.31
N GLU A 485 -9.52 -8.36 -35.67
CA GLU A 485 -8.90 -7.19 -35.09
C GLU A 485 -9.89 -6.03 -35.03
N ILE A 486 -9.72 -5.19 -34.04
CA ILE A 486 -10.50 -3.95 -33.90
C ILE A 486 -9.57 -2.75 -33.78
N ASP A 487 -9.95 -1.63 -34.40
CA ASP A 487 -9.37 -0.33 -34.12
C ASP A 487 -10.19 0.33 -33.00
N VAL A 488 -9.51 0.71 -31.93
CA VAL A 488 -10.08 1.43 -30.78
C VAL A 488 -9.55 2.86 -30.77
N GLU A 489 -10.42 3.82 -30.60
CA GLU A 489 -10.02 5.22 -30.61
C GLU A 489 -10.76 6.03 -29.52
N ILE A 490 -9.98 6.75 -28.74
CA ILE A 490 -10.46 7.69 -27.74
C ILE A 490 -10.39 9.10 -28.34
N ARG A 491 -11.51 9.80 -28.38
CA ARG A 491 -11.63 11.16 -28.86
C ARG A 491 -11.89 12.13 -27.72
N THR A 492 -11.28 13.30 -27.77
CA THR A 492 -11.52 14.39 -26.82
C THR A 492 -12.22 15.56 -27.50
N LYS A 493 -13.02 16.31 -26.73
CA LYS A 493 -13.71 17.51 -27.19
C LYS A 493 -12.72 18.67 -27.29
N LYS A 494 -12.96 19.54 -28.30
CA LYS A 494 -12.21 20.78 -28.50
C LYS A 494 -12.08 21.59 -27.20
N ASP A 495 -10.87 22.09 -26.93
CA ASP A 495 -10.53 22.95 -25.80
C ASP A 495 -10.84 22.39 -24.41
N LYS A 496 -11.14 21.09 -24.32
CA LYS A 496 -11.27 20.37 -23.05
C LYS A 496 -10.00 19.61 -22.72
N GLU A 497 -9.64 19.65 -21.45
CA GLU A 497 -8.54 18.87 -20.95
C GLU A 497 -8.96 17.40 -20.84
N ILE A 498 -8.05 16.50 -21.19
CA ILE A 498 -8.16 15.07 -20.94
C ILE A 498 -7.02 14.63 -20.05
N ARG A 499 -7.34 13.86 -19.04
CA ARG A 499 -6.40 13.11 -18.26
C ARG A 499 -7.04 11.78 -17.90
N LEU A 500 -6.74 10.80 -18.70
CA LEU A 500 -7.29 9.47 -18.59
C LEU A 500 -6.13 8.48 -18.46
N PHE A 501 -6.27 7.55 -17.55
CA PHE A 501 -5.41 6.39 -17.43
C PHE A 501 -6.19 5.18 -17.92
N LEU A 502 -5.54 4.35 -18.70
CA LEU A 502 -6.07 3.10 -19.23
C LEU A 502 -5.18 1.96 -18.77
N ASP A 503 -5.79 0.83 -18.45
CA ASP A 503 -5.07 -0.38 -18.13
C ASP A 503 -5.90 -1.61 -18.51
N ASP A 504 -5.25 -2.77 -18.62
CA ASP A 504 -5.86 -4.06 -18.89
C ASP A 504 -6.86 -4.01 -20.07
N VAL A 505 -6.48 -3.30 -21.15
CA VAL A 505 -7.31 -3.17 -22.35
C VAL A 505 -7.23 -4.43 -23.19
N LYS A 506 -8.30 -5.20 -23.25
CA LYS A 506 -8.35 -6.49 -23.93
C LYS A 506 -9.72 -6.84 -24.46
N VAL A 507 -9.77 -7.76 -25.40
CA VAL A 507 -11.03 -8.44 -25.77
C VAL A 507 -11.19 -9.67 -24.89
N VAL A 508 -12.30 -9.72 -24.16
CA VAL A 508 -12.71 -10.87 -23.36
C VAL A 508 -13.88 -11.59 -24.02
N CYS A 509 -13.88 -12.90 -23.88
CA CYS A 509 -14.92 -13.77 -24.40
C CYS A 509 -15.70 -14.34 -23.22
N ASN A 510 -17.00 -14.11 -23.19
CA ASN A 510 -17.85 -14.87 -22.28
C ASN A 510 -17.94 -16.33 -22.78
N LYS A 511 -17.72 -17.25 -21.86
CA LYS A 511 -17.77 -18.69 -22.16
C LYS A 511 -19.21 -19.16 -22.30
#